data_bdef555bf5b3702da714fb5be8643a06
#
_entry.id   bdef555bf5b3702da714fb5be8643a06
#
_cell.length_a   1.000
_cell.length_b   1.000
_cell.length_c   1.000
_cell.angle_alpha   90.00
_cell.angle_beta   90.00
_cell.angle_gamma   90.00
#
_symmetry.space_group_name_H-M   'P 1'
#
loop_
_entity.id
_entity.type
_entity.pdbx_description
1 polymer ?
#
loop_
_entity_poly.entity_id
_entity_poly.type
_entity_poly.pdbx_seq_one_letter_code
_entity_poly.pdbx_strand_id
1 'polypeptide(L)'
;MGRSLKTLNERVIARSTNRWGALDSLGMSEQQGIAARMYFNYRPVFENGAVVQALSSYSPRAMMSMYSFTHQLDRMSNRITFTTSTGRINSGLMRPFDTVQSYLDFRRDKTWEPPYTEHFAKACPTTAIRRVLGEGYPFGNADEERDLAITEYYVVAGLRAMGMPSEMSTYFSTSEANALWSCFNLRQYLQRTATTISAIPADIASELVLNLVQTTDDFIAGQNAATTAVLRFGHAETLMPLLSLLKIPGCYYLTNYFDTVAQHWCDFDVVPMAANIQFVLFKAKRSGRYYMRIELNERPVQLRKGDNATIYPWGEVRRYMTDCVPIYAQ
;
A
#
# COMPACT_ATOMS: atom_id res chain seq x y z
N MET A 1 25.71 22.98 7.47
CA MET A 1 24.74 21.97 7.11
C MET A 1 24.73 20.78 8.08
N GLY A 2 25.86 20.13 8.43
CA GLY A 2 25.88 18.99 9.36
C GLY A 2 25.23 19.23 10.73
N ARG A 3 25.30 20.44 11.31
CA ARG A 3 24.54 20.77 12.54
C ARG A 3 23.04 20.77 12.32
N SER A 4 22.58 21.25 11.16
CA SER A 4 21.15 21.27 10.80
C SER A 4 20.62 19.84 10.67
N LEU A 5 21.36 18.96 10.01
CA LEU A 5 21.01 17.54 9.88
C LEU A 5 20.94 16.84 11.25
N LYS A 6 21.95 17.07 12.10
CA LYS A 6 21.95 16.52 13.47
C LYS A 6 20.70 16.97 14.23
N THR A 7 20.36 18.27 14.18
CA THR A 7 19.16 18.80 14.84
C THR A 7 17.88 18.20 14.26
N LEU A 8 17.81 17.99 12.94
CA LEU A 8 16.67 17.32 12.32
C LEU A 8 16.51 15.89 12.84
N ASN A 9 17.59 15.12 12.83
CA ASN A 9 17.57 13.73 13.29
C ASN A 9 17.21 13.63 14.78
N GLU A 10 17.72 14.53 15.62
CA GLU A 10 17.32 14.61 17.04
C GLU A 10 15.81 14.89 17.20
N ARG A 11 15.23 15.79 16.39
CA ARG A 11 13.79 16.08 16.38
C ARG A 11 12.96 14.84 15.94
N VAL A 12 13.40 14.14 14.89
CA VAL A 12 12.76 12.91 14.40
C VAL A 12 12.81 11.82 15.47
N ILE A 13 13.97 11.59 16.08
CA ILE A 13 14.15 10.62 17.17
C ILE A 13 13.23 10.97 18.35
N ALA A 14 13.24 12.23 18.81
CA ALA A 14 12.39 12.65 19.92
C ALA A 14 10.90 12.43 19.66
N ARG A 15 10.44 12.68 18.40
CA ARG A 15 9.06 12.46 18.01
C ARG A 15 8.70 10.97 17.92
N SER A 16 9.64 10.12 17.54
CA SER A 16 9.45 8.68 17.34
C SER A 16 9.66 7.85 18.60
N THR A 17 10.33 8.39 19.61
CA THR A 17 10.64 7.67 20.86
C THR A 17 9.37 7.16 21.53
N ASN A 18 9.36 5.87 21.88
CA ASN A 18 8.20 5.14 22.44
C ASN A 18 6.97 5.04 21.51
N ARG A 19 7.11 5.39 20.22
CA ARG A 19 6.03 5.35 19.22
C ARG A 19 6.40 4.56 17.97
N TRP A 20 7.49 3.84 17.99
CA TRP A 20 7.95 3.05 16.84
C TRP A 20 6.88 2.05 16.39
N GLY A 21 6.54 2.10 15.11
CA GLY A 21 5.51 1.25 14.52
C GLY A 21 4.06 1.63 14.84
N ALA A 22 3.82 2.70 15.60
CA ALA A 22 2.50 3.26 15.84
C ALA A 22 2.06 4.19 14.70
N LEU A 23 0.76 4.41 14.56
CA LEU A 23 0.18 5.45 13.71
C LEU A 23 0.21 6.77 14.47
N ASP A 24 0.55 7.87 13.83
CA ASP A 24 0.48 9.18 14.46
C ASP A 24 -0.92 9.84 14.30
N SER A 25 -1.08 11.05 14.86
CA SER A 25 -2.34 11.78 14.83
C SER A 25 -2.79 12.14 13.41
N LEU A 26 -1.85 12.42 12.49
CA LEU A 26 -2.16 12.70 11.11
C LEU A 26 -2.75 11.46 10.42
N GLY A 27 -2.06 10.30 10.56
CA GLY A 27 -2.56 9.04 10.01
C GLY A 27 -3.90 8.62 10.60
N MET A 28 -4.16 8.86 11.91
CA MET A 28 -5.49 8.64 12.51
C MET A 28 -6.55 9.54 11.86
N SER A 29 -6.24 10.82 11.63
CA SER A 29 -7.16 11.77 10.98
C SER A 29 -7.44 11.38 9.53
N GLU A 30 -6.44 10.88 8.79
CA GLU A 30 -6.61 10.38 7.43
C GLU A 30 -7.58 9.18 7.39
N GLN A 31 -7.42 8.21 8.31
CA GLN A 31 -8.34 7.07 8.42
C GLN A 31 -9.77 7.50 8.77
N GLN A 32 -9.93 8.47 9.67
CA GLN A 32 -11.23 9.06 9.99
C GLN A 32 -11.84 9.75 8.78
N GLY A 33 -11.04 10.50 8.01
CA GLY A 33 -11.49 11.15 6.78
C GLY A 33 -11.99 10.17 5.73
N ILE A 34 -11.28 9.06 5.50
CA ILE A 34 -11.71 8.00 4.57
C ILE A 34 -13.01 7.36 5.05
N ALA A 35 -13.11 7.04 6.34
CA ALA A 35 -14.34 6.48 6.94
C ALA A 35 -15.55 7.40 6.73
N ALA A 36 -15.38 8.71 6.96
CA ALA A 36 -16.43 9.68 6.76
C ALA A 36 -16.88 9.75 5.29
N ARG A 37 -15.94 9.80 4.34
CA ARG A 37 -16.26 9.81 2.91
C ARG A 37 -16.93 8.51 2.47
N MET A 38 -16.45 7.36 2.95
CA MET A 38 -17.10 6.06 2.70
C MET A 38 -18.54 6.05 3.19
N TYR A 39 -18.79 6.53 4.41
CA TYR A 39 -20.14 6.64 4.95
C TYR A 39 -21.04 7.49 4.04
N PHE A 40 -20.60 8.67 3.64
CA PHE A 40 -21.41 9.56 2.79
C PHE A 40 -21.62 9.01 1.37
N ASN A 41 -20.60 8.39 0.77
CA ASN A 41 -20.67 7.83 -0.57
C ASN A 41 -21.56 6.59 -0.63
N TYR A 42 -21.65 5.84 0.49
CA TYR A 42 -22.39 4.56 0.56
C TYR A 42 -23.39 4.52 1.70
N ARG A 43 -24.10 5.64 1.94
CA ARG A 43 -25.10 5.77 3.00
C ARG A 43 -26.06 4.57 3.11
N PRO A 44 -26.63 4.02 2.00
CA PRO A 44 -27.53 2.88 2.08
C PRO A 44 -26.93 1.64 2.75
N VAL A 45 -25.59 1.50 2.77
CA VAL A 45 -24.90 0.38 3.44
C VAL A 45 -24.95 0.55 4.95
N PHE A 46 -24.95 1.81 5.46
CA PHE A 46 -24.71 2.11 6.86
C PHE A 46 -25.92 2.63 7.64
N GLU A 47 -26.89 3.27 6.97
CA GLU A 47 -28.00 3.98 7.66
C GLU A 47 -29.08 3.06 8.24
N ASN A 48 -29.27 1.86 7.69
CA ASN A 48 -30.38 0.98 8.06
C ASN A 48 -30.00 -0.16 9.03
N GLY A 49 -28.92 0.01 9.76
CA GLY A 49 -28.36 -1.02 10.62
C GLY A 49 -27.35 -1.86 9.86
N ALA A 50 -26.07 -1.48 9.95
CA ALA A 50 -24.98 -2.19 9.30
C ALA A 50 -24.28 -3.14 10.29
N VAL A 51 -23.89 -4.31 9.82
CA VAL A 51 -22.91 -5.17 10.50
C VAL A 51 -21.60 -5.05 9.74
N VAL A 52 -20.60 -4.49 10.41
CA VAL A 52 -19.28 -4.24 9.85
C VAL A 52 -18.27 -5.18 10.52
N GLN A 53 -17.65 -6.05 9.73
CA GLN A 53 -16.51 -6.83 10.16
C GLN A 53 -15.22 -6.08 9.85
N ALA A 54 -14.39 -5.84 10.86
CA ALA A 54 -13.10 -5.16 10.70
C ALA A 54 -11.95 -6.05 11.17
N LEU A 55 -11.00 -6.29 10.27
CA LEU A 55 -9.85 -7.16 10.47
C LEU A 55 -8.56 -6.35 10.37
N SER A 56 -7.60 -6.56 11.26
CA SER A 56 -6.28 -5.97 11.12
C SER A 56 -5.16 -6.98 11.33
N SER A 57 -3.98 -6.67 10.80
CA SER A 57 -2.76 -7.35 11.19
C SER A 57 -2.43 -7.04 12.66
N TYR A 58 -1.45 -7.75 13.21
CA TYR A 58 -0.95 -7.52 14.58
C TYR A 58 -0.09 -6.26 14.73
N SER A 59 0.19 -5.54 13.65
CA SER A 59 0.99 -4.31 13.70
C SER A 59 0.23 -3.18 14.40
N PRO A 60 0.85 -2.45 15.35
CA PRO A 60 0.20 -1.35 16.06
C PRO A 60 -0.43 -0.32 15.13
N ARG A 61 0.27 0.09 14.04
CA ARG A 61 -0.27 1.06 13.08
C ARG A 61 -1.52 0.56 12.35
N ALA A 62 -1.57 -0.73 12.01
CA ALA A 62 -2.74 -1.31 11.34
C ALA A 62 -3.94 -1.41 12.30
N MET A 63 -3.73 -1.82 13.55
CA MET A 63 -4.75 -1.81 14.58
C MET A 63 -5.28 -0.40 14.85
N MET A 64 -4.39 0.59 14.96
CA MET A 64 -4.79 1.99 15.17
C MET A 64 -5.55 2.55 13.97
N SER A 65 -5.16 2.18 12.73
CA SER A 65 -5.92 2.51 11.51
C SER A 65 -7.34 1.94 11.58
N MET A 66 -7.47 0.67 11.94
CA MET A 66 -8.77 0.02 12.08
C MET A 66 -9.64 0.74 13.12
N TYR A 67 -9.12 0.97 14.31
CA TYR A 67 -9.91 1.62 15.37
C TYR A 67 -10.23 3.08 15.06
N SER A 68 -9.32 3.83 14.43
CA SER A 68 -9.60 5.21 14.00
C SER A 68 -10.72 5.25 12.97
N PHE A 69 -10.71 4.31 12.03
CA PHE A 69 -11.72 4.20 10.97
C PHE A 69 -13.10 3.78 11.55
N THR A 70 -13.14 2.70 12.32
CA THR A 70 -14.39 2.17 12.89
C THR A 70 -15.00 3.14 13.90
N HIS A 71 -14.19 3.78 14.74
CA HIS A 71 -14.66 4.82 15.65
C HIS A 71 -15.30 6.01 14.91
N GLN A 72 -14.76 6.42 13.75
CA GLN A 72 -15.39 7.46 12.96
C GLN A 72 -16.73 7.02 12.38
N LEU A 73 -16.86 5.79 11.88
CA LEU A 73 -18.14 5.25 11.42
C LEU A 73 -19.17 5.20 12.55
N ASP A 74 -18.76 4.76 13.75
CA ASP A 74 -19.62 4.72 14.95
C ASP A 74 -20.15 6.10 15.34
N ARG A 75 -19.31 7.12 15.27
CA ARG A 75 -19.70 8.51 15.48
C ARG A 75 -20.73 9.03 14.46
N MET A 76 -20.75 8.47 13.25
CA MET A 76 -21.67 8.90 12.18
C MET A 76 -23.02 8.18 12.25
N SER A 77 -23.08 6.97 12.80
CA SER A 77 -24.32 6.24 12.99
C SER A 77 -24.21 5.22 14.12
N ASN A 78 -25.02 5.40 15.15
CA ASN A 78 -25.17 4.46 16.26
C ASN A 78 -25.92 3.16 15.90
N ARG A 79 -26.26 2.99 14.62
CA ARG A 79 -26.92 1.76 14.10
C ARG A 79 -25.94 0.76 13.50
N ILE A 80 -24.63 1.06 13.56
CA ILE A 80 -23.58 0.18 13.07
C ILE A 80 -23.12 -0.75 14.20
N THR A 81 -23.12 -2.03 13.94
CA THR A 81 -22.54 -3.03 14.83
C THR A 81 -21.20 -3.49 14.29
N PHE A 82 -20.17 -3.50 15.12
CA PHE A 82 -18.82 -3.89 14.72
C PHE A 82 -18.44 -5.23 15.31
N THR A 83 -17.84 -6.08 14.47
CA THR A 83 -17.06 -7.24 14.90
C THR A 83 -15.61 -6.99 14.51
N THR A 84 -14.71 -6.95 15.46
CA THR A 84 -13.29 -6.67 15.22
C THR A 84 -12.43 -7.90 15.50
N SER A 85 -11.42 -8.15 14.65
CA SER A 85 -10.41 -9.16 14.83
C SER A 85 -9.03 -8.59 14.55
N THR A 86 -8.10 -8.79 15.49
CA THR A 86 -6.71 -8.36 15.36
C THR A 86 -5.77 -9.52 15.68
N GLY A 87 -4.54 -9.43 15.21
CA GLY A 87 -3.55 -10.40 15.63
C GLY A 87 -2.96 -11.25 14.50
N ARG A 88 -2.17 -12.25 14.90
CA ARG A 88 -1.45 -13.13 13.98
C ARG A 88 -2.36 -14.03 13.15
N ILE A 89 -3.57 -14.28 13.60
CA ILE A 89 -4.57 -15.06 12.87
C ILE A 89 -4.91 -14.44 11.51
N ASN A 90 -4.78 -13.13 11.40
CA ASN A 90 -5.04 -12.41 10.14
C ASN A 90 -3.78 -12.27 9.26
N SER A 91 -2.64 -12.89 9.63
CA SER A 91 -1.36 -12.68 8.92
C SER A 91 -1.36 -13.22 7.51
N GLY A 92 -2.01 -14.34 7.23
CA GLY A 92 -2.11 -14.89 5.87
C GLY A 92 -2.67 -13.86 4.89
N LEU A 93 -3.77 -13.19 5.27
CA LEU A 93 -4.42 -12.18 4.44
C LEU A 93 -3.76 -10.80 4.50
N MET A 94 -3.30 -10.37 5.69
CA MET A 94 -2.85 -8.98 5.90
C MET A 94 -1.34 -8.80 5.84
N ARG A 95 -0.56 -9.87 5.92
CA ARG A 95 0.91 -9.88 5.89
C ARG A 95 1.47 -11.08 5.13
N PRO A 96 1.01 -11.38 3.91
CA PRO A 96 1.50 -12.54 3.15
C PRO A 96 3.03 -12.47 2.93
N PHE A 97 3.61 -11.28 2.92
CA PHE A 97 5.04 -11.04 2.79
C PHE A 97 5.88 -11.55 3.98
N ASP A 98 5.25 -11.93 5.10
CA ASP A 98 5.91 -12.55 6.26
C ASP A 98 5.62 -14.07 6.36
N THR A 99 4.67 -14.59 5.59
CA THR A 99 4.14 -15.94 5.79
C THR A 99 4.29 -16.84 4.55
N VAL A 100 4.32 -16.27 3.35
CA VAL A 100 4.42 -17.05 2.10
C VAL A 100 5.87 -17.44 1.84
N GLN A 101 6.18 -18.74 1.91
CA GLN A 101 7.54 -19.26 1.85
C GLN A 101 8.25 -18.92 0.55
N SER A 102 7.59 -19.02 -0.60
CA SER A 102 8.18 -18.68 -1.90
C SER A 102 8.67 -17.22 -1.97
N TYR A 103 7.95 -16.30 -1.31
CA TYR A 103 8.36 -14.91 -1.22
C TYR A 103 9.52 -14.69 -0.26
N LEU A 104 9.54 -15.41 0.87
CA LEU A 104 10.67 -15.36 1.82
C LEU A 104 11.95 -15.86 1.14
N ASP A 105 11.83 -16.92 0.34
CA ASP A 105 12.93 -17.47 -0.44
C ASP A 105 13.39 -16.48 -1.51
N PHE A 106 12.46 -15.91 -2.29
CA PHE A 106 12.76 -14.86 -3.27
C PHE A 106 13.50 -13.66 -2.65
N ARG A 107 13.09 -13.24 -1.45
CA ARG A 107 13.74 -12.15 -0.72
C ARG A 107 15.15 -12.53 -0.23
N ARG A 108 15.35 -13.76 0.24
CA ARG A 108 16.63 -14.30 0.70
C ARG A 108 17.61 -14.49 -0.46
N ASP A 109 17.12 -15.03 -1.57
CA ASP A 109 17.93 -15.38 -2.73
C ASP A 109 18.31 -14.14 -3.57
N LYS A 110 17.68 -12.98 -3.27
CA LYS A 110 18.01 -11.67 -3.82
C LYS A 110 18.02 -11.60 -5.37
N THR A 111 17.20 -12.41 -6.03
CA THR A 111 17.09 -12.43 -7.50
C THR A 111 16.67 -11.07 -8.10
N TRP A 112 16.04 -10.23 -7.30
CA TRP A 112 15.65 -8.86 -7.65
C TRP A 112 16.80 -7.84 -7.53
N GLU A 113 17.90 -8.18 -6.85
CA GLU A 113 18.95 -7.22 -6.44
C GLU A 113 19.84 -6.74 -7.61
N PRO A 114 20.25 -7.57 -8.61
CA PRO A 114 21.14 -7.12 -9.67
C PRO A 114 20.67 -5.87 -10.42
N PRO A 115 19.45 -5.78 -10.96
CA PRO A 115 18.99 -4.56 -11.64
C PRO A 115 18.83 -3.37 -10.70
N TYR A 116 18.49 -3.61 -9.43
CA TYR A 116 18.48 -2.56 -8.41
C TYR A 116 19.87 -1.98 -8.18
N THR A 117 20.87 -2.84 -7.95
CA THR A 117 22.26 -2.43 -7.69
C THR A 117 22.84 -1.66 -8.87
N GLU A 118 22.57 -2.10 -10.10
CA GLU A 118 23.00 -1.40 -11.31
C GLU A 118 22.39 0.01 -11.40
N HIS A 119 21.07 0.13 -11.22
CA HIS A 119 20.39 1.43 -11.20
C HIS A 119 20.88 2.31 -10.06
N PHE A 120 20.99 1.77 -8.86
CA PHE A 120 21.46 2.47 -7.66
C PHE A 120 22.85 3.06 -7.83
N ALA A 121 23.79 2.28 -8.39
CA ALA A 121 25.15 2.73 -8.65
C ALA A 121 25.20 3.89 -9.67
N LYS A 122 24.31 3.89 -10.66
CA LYS A 122 24.25 4.93 -11.69
C LYS A 122 23.47 6.18 -11.25
N ALA A 123 22.33 6.00 -10.59
CA ALA A 123 21.37 7.06 -10.35
C ALA A 123 21.51 7.72 -8.98
N CYS A 124 21.96 6.98 -7.95
CA CYS A 124 22.03 7.51 -6.58
C CYS A 124 23.11 8.60 -6.47
N PRO A 125 22.74 9.87 -6.24
CA PRO A 125 23.71 10.96 -6.13
C PRO A 125 24.40 10.93 -4.77
N THR A 126 25.74 11.04 -4.78
CA THR A 126 26.55 11.19 -3.54
C THR A 126 26.81 12.65 -3.19
N THR A 127 26.62 13.57 -4.14
CA THR A 127 26.90 15.00 -3.96
C THR A 127 26.13 15.64 -2.83
N ALA A 128 24.87 15.24 -2.63
CA ALA A 128 24.04 15.78 -1.56
C ALA A 128 24.60 15.41 -0.18
N ILE A 129 24.94 14.15 0.03
CA ILE A 129 25.44 13.70 1.35
C ILE A 129 26.82 14.30 1.68
N ARG A 130 27.69 14.45 0.68
CA ARG A 130 28.98 15.16 0.84
C ARG A 130 28.77 16.62 1.22
N ARG A 131 27.86 17.31 0.57
CA ARG A 131 27.49 18.71 0.89
C ARG A 131 26.95 18.84 2.31
N VAL A 132 26.14 17.87 2.75
CA VAL A 132 25.47 17.88 4.05
C VAL A 132 26.46 17.55 5.19
N LEU A 133 27.26 16.51 5.04
CA LEU A 133 28.21 16.07 6.08
C LEU A 133 29.56 16.81 6.02
N GLY A 134 29.92 17.34 4.84
CA GLY A 134 31.18 18.06 4.59
C GLY A 134 32.31 17.14 4.12
N GLU A 135 33.27 17.75 3.44
CA GLU A 135 34.42 17.04 2.84
C GLU A 135 35.32 16.31 3.88
N GLY A 136 35.26 16.74 5.12
CA GLY A 136 36.04 16.12 6.22
C GLY A 136 35.36 14.89 6.83
N TYR A 137 34.17 14.50 6.39
CA TYR A 137 33.55 13.27 6.89
C TYR A 137 34.30 12.04 6.33
N PRO A 138 34.65 11.05 7.17
CA PRO A 138 35.44 9.91 6.75
C PRO A 138 34.59 8.86 6.03
N PHE A 139 34.20 9.14 4.79
CA PHE A 139 33.52 8.14 3.96
C PHE A 139 34.48 6.98 3.65
N GLY A 140 34.00 5.75 3.81
CA GLY A 140 34.78 4.55 3.53
C GLY A 140 34.92 4.27 2.04
N ASN A 141 33.77 4.33 1.30
CA ASN A 141 33.71 4.09 -0.13
C ASN A 141 32.42 4.68 -0.73
N ALA A 142 32.29 4.60 -2.06
CA ALA A 142 31.14 5.16 -2.78
C ALA A 142 29.79 4.49 -2.42
N ASP A 143 29.81 3.23 -2.01
CA ASP A 143 28.58 2.53 -1.62
C ASP A 143 28.07 3.02 -0.28
N GLU A 144 28.98 3.26 0.69
CA GLU A 144 28.64 3.89 1.96
C GLU A 144 28.05 5.30 1.76
N GLU A 145 28.61 6.07 0.85
CA GLU A 145 28.07 7.39 0.51
C GLU A 145 26.64 7.30 -0.05
N ARG A 146 26.37 6.34 -0.94
CA ARG A 146 25.04 6.11 -1.50
C ARG A 146 24.05 5.64 -0.45
N ASP A 147 24.47 4.73 0.43
CA ASP A 147 23.65 4.22 1.52
C ASP A 147 23.30 5.33 2.53
N LEU A 148 24.23 6.21 2.83
CA LEU A 148 23.94 7.40 3.65
C LEU A 148 23.00 8.36 2.93
N ALA A 149 23.18 8.60 1.63
CA ALA A 149 22.32 9.49 0.86
C ALA A 149 20.87 8.99 0.81
N ILE A 150 20.65 7.70 0.52
CA ILE A 150 19.31 7.11 0.47
C ILE A 150 18.69 7.03 1.86
N THR A 151 19.46 6.76 2.90
CA THR A 151 18.97 6.73 4.29
C THR A 151 18.48 8.11 4.72
N GLU A 152 19.26 9.16 4.44
CA GLU A 152 18.86 10.52 4.73
C GLU A 152 17.63 10.95 3.92
N TYR A 153 17.56 10.54 2.66
CA TYR A 153 16.36 10.75 1.85
C TYR A 153 15.11 10.15 2.52
N TYR A 154 15.18 8.94 3.07
CA TYR A 154 14.03 8.34 3.77
C TYR A 154 13.59 9.16 4.97
N VAL A 155 14.53 9.67 5.76
CA VAL A 155 14.22 10.55 6.90
C VAL A 155 13.50 11.80 6.43
N VAL A 156 14.08 12.50 5.44
CA VAL A 156 13.54 13.78 4.94
C VAL A 156 12.21 13.60 4.22
N ALA A 157 12.06 12.55 3.40
CA ALA A 157 10.81 12.23 2.72
C ALA A 157 9.68 11.88 3.71
N GLY A 158 10.02 11.25 4.85
CA GLY A 158 9.08 10.86 5.88
C GLY A 158 8.54 12.01 6.75
N LEU A 159 9.14 13.21 6.72
CA LEU A 159 8.79 14.32 7.63
C LEU A 159 7.30 14.70 7.55
N ARG A 160 6.76 14.82 6.35
CA ARG A 160 5.34 15.16 6.16
C ARG A 160 4.40 14.11 6.73
N ALA A 161 4.73 12.84 6.58
CA ALA A 161 3.97 11.74 7.15
C ALA A 161 3.98 11.76 8.70
N MET A 162 5.01 12.37 9.29
CA MET A 162 5.11 12.60 10.74
C MET A 162 4.47 13.92 11.18
N GLY A 163 3.75 14.63 10.30
CA GLY A 163 3.17 15.94 10.61
C GLY A 163 4.21 17.03 10.83
N MET A 164 5.42 16.87 10.28
CA MET A 164 6.48 17.86 10.30
C MET A 164 6.56 18.61 8.96
N PRO A 165 7.05 19.87 8.95
CA PRO A 165 7.28 20.59 7.70
C PRO A 165 8.22 19.81 6.77
N SER A 166 7.98 19.90 5.45
CA SER A 166 8.92 19.35 4.47
C SER A 166 10.21 20.18 4.47
N GLU A 167 11.32 19.48 4.60
CA GLU A 167 12.67 20.07 4.50
C GLU A 167 13.44 19.53 3.28
N MET A 168 12.74 18.92 2.31
CA MET A 168 13.35 18.29 1.15
C MET A 168 14.31 19.23 0.41
N SER A 169 13.87 20.45 0.10
CA SER A 169 14.68 21.46 -0.60
C SER A 169 15.85 22.02 0.21
N THR A 170 15.87 21.79 1.53
CA THR A 170 17.00 22.18 2.38
C THR A 170 18.20 21.25 2.19
N TYR A 171 17.94 19.96 1.98
CA TYR A 171 19.00 18.94 1.91
C TYR A 171 19.28 18.47 0.48
N PHE A 172 18.26 18.44 -0.38
CA PHE A 172 18.36 17.92 -1.74
C PHE A 172 17.86 18.94 -2.76
N SER A 173 18.55 19.06 -3.89
CA SER A 173 17.97 19.68 -5.08
C SER A 173 16.83 18.82 -5.63
N THR A 174 15.98 19.38 -6.49
CA THR A 174 14.88 18.62 -7.12
C THR A 174 15.41 17.41 -7.90
N SER A 175 16.55 17.56 -8.60
CA SER A 175 17.16 16.46 -9.36
C SER A 175 17.72 15.36 -8.45
N GLU A 176 18.37 15.73 -7.35
CA GLU A 176 18.88 14.78 -6.36
C GLU A 176 17.71 14.03 -5.68
N ALA A 177 16.68 14.74 -5.23
CA ALA A 177 15.50 14.13 -4.62
C ALA A 177 14.80 13.15 -5.57
N ASN A 178 14.65 13.53 -6.87
CA ASN A 178 14.05 12.67 -7.87
C ASN A 178 14.91 11.42 -8.17
N ALA A 179 16.22 11.56 -8.21
CA ALA A 179 17.14 10.44 -8.41
C ALA A 179 17.11 9.46 -7.23
N LEU A 180 17.11 9.96 -5.99
CA LEU A 180 16.99 9.15 -4.78
C LEU A 180 15.62 8.46 -4.71
N TRP A 181 14.55 9.19 -5.05
CA TRP A 181 13.21 8.59 -5.17
C TRP A 181 13.18 7.50 -6.23
N SER A 182 13.81 7.68 -7.39
CA SER A 182 13.82 6.64 -8.44
C SER A 182 14.45 5.33 -7.97
N CYS A 183 15.49 5.40 -7.13
CA CYS A 183 16.10 4.24 -6.49
C CYS A 183 15.13 3.56 -5.50
N PHE A 184 14.48 4.35 -4.66
CA PHE A 184 13.44 3.83 -3.75
C PHE A 184 12.30 3.17 -4.51
N ASN A 185 11.75 3.86 -5.50
CA ASN A 185 10.65 3.41 -6.34
C ASN A 185 10.98 2.08 -7.04
N LEU A 186 12.16 1.97 -7.65
CA LEU A 186 12.60 0.73 -8.29
C LEU A 186 12.68 -0.43 -7.29
N ARG A 187 13.16 -0.19 -6.08
CA ARG A 187 13.20 -1.21 -5.03
C ARG A 187 11.79 -1.68 -4.65
N GLN A 188 10.82 -0.76 -4.51
CA GLN A 188 9.43 -1.12 -4.25
C GLN A 188 8.85 -1.95 -5.40
N TYR A 189 9.05 -1.50 -6.63
CA TYR A 189 8.60 -2.21 -7.83
C TYR A 189 9.15 -3.65 -7.88
N LEU A 190 10.47 -3.84 -7.77
CA LEU A 190 11.12 -5.15 -7.87
C LEU A 190 10.73 -6.13 -6.75
N GLN A 191 10.48 -5.61 -5.56
CA GLN A 191 10.20 -6.44 -4.40
C GLN A 191 8.70 -6.71 -4.15
N ARG A 192 7.79 -5.94 -4.78
CA ARG A 192 6.36 -5.96 -4.40
C ARG A 192 5.40 -6.12 -5.57
N THR A 193 5.89 -6.13 -6.79
CA THR A 193 5.06 -6.30 -7.98
C THR A 193 5.55 -7.46 -8.85
N ALA A 194 4.69 -7.94 -9.75
CA ALA A 194 5.14 -8.83 -10.81
C ALA A 194 6.08 -8.07 -11.75
N THR A 195 7.19 -8.68 -12.07
CA THR A 195 8.20 -8.16 -12.99
C THR A 195 8.59 -9.22 -14.02
N THR A 196 9.40 -8.84 -14.99
CA THR A 196 9.98 -9.81 -15.95
C THR A 196 10.98 -10.77 -15.28
N ILE A 197 11.43 -10.47 -14.06
CA ILE A 197 12.29 -11.36 -13.27
C ILE A 197 11.47 -12.44 -12.56
N SER A 198 10.35 -12.03 -11.94
CA SER A 198 9.53 -12.94 -11.14
C SER A 198 8.11 -12.39 -10.93
N ALA A 199 7.12 -13.27 -10.94
CA ALA A 199 5.76 -12.99 -10.55
C ALA A 199 5.52 -13.19 -9.03
N ILE A 200 6.41 -13.89 -8.34
CA ILE A 200 6.29 -14.26 -6.91
C ILE A 200 5.86 -13.07 -6.02
N PRO A 201 6.42 -11.85 -6.16
CA PRO A 201 6.00 -10.72 -5.34
C PRO A 201 4.52 -10.35 -5.48
N ALA A 202 3.90 -10.57 -6.63
CA ALA A 202 2.47 -10.36 -6.82
C ALA A 202 1.65 -11.57 -6.34
N ASP A 203 2.14 -12.78 -6.58
CA ASP A 203 1.44 -14.03 -6.31
C ASP A 203 1.12 -14.24 -4.83
N ILE A 204 1.85 -13.59 -3.92
CA ILE A 204 1.56 -13.63 -2.47
C ILE A 204 0.17 -13.10 -2.12
N ALA A 205 -0.46 -12.32 -3.00
CA ALA A 205 -1.80 -11.80 -2.79
C ALA A 205 -2.92 -12.81 -3.16
N SER A 206 -2.59 -14.00 -3.64
CA SER A 206 -3.55 -15.00 -4.13
C SER A 206 -4.59 -15.37 -3.09
N GLU A 207 -4.19 -15.66 -1.86
CA GLU A 207 -5.11 -15.97 -0.76
C GLU A 207 -6.08 -14.81 -0.48
N LEU A 208 -5.60 -13.57 -0.52
CA LEU A 208 -6.43 -12.39 -0.33
C LEU A 208 -7.44 -12.23 -1.48
N VAL A 209 -7.03 -12.46 -2.73
CA VAL A 209 -7.93 -12.41 -3.89
C VAL A 209 -9.03 -13.46 -3.76
N LEU A 210 -8.68 -14.71 -3.43
CA LEU A 210 -9.66 -15.78 -3.23
C LEU A 210 -10.60 -15.49 -2.07
N ASN A 211 -10.09 -14.93 -0.98
CA ASN A 211 -10.90 -14.50 0.15
C ASN A 211 -11.88 -13.36 -0.19
N LEU A 212 -11.48 -12.39 -1.03
CA LEU A 212 -12.36 -11.33 -1.51
C LEU A 212 -13.48 -11.91 -2.38
N VAL A 213 -13.17 -12.84 -3.28
CA VAL A 213 -14.14 -13.54 -4.13
C VAL A 213 -15.12 -14.33 -3.26
N GLN A 214 -14.62 -15.16 -2.35
CA GLN A 214 -15.44 -15.99 -1.45
C GLN A 214 -16.35 -15.13 -0.56
N THR A 215 -15.83 -14.06 0.03
CA THR A 215 -16.64 -13.12 0.85
C THR A 215 -17.82 -12.55 0.06
N THR A 216 -17.60 -12.24 -1.21
CA THR A 216 -18.66 -11.70 -2.08
C THR A 216 -19.65 -12.78 -2.49
N ASP A 217 -19.18 -13.96 -2.86
CA ASP A 217 -20.04 -15.10 -3.21
C ASP A 217 -20.92 -15.53 -2.03
N ASP A 218 -20.37 -15.60 -0.82
CA ASP A 218 -21.10 -15.93 0.42
C ASP A 218 -22.22 -14.92 0.71
N PHE A 219 -21.92 -13.62 0.53
CA PHE A 219 -22.94 -12.58 0.66
C PHE A 219 -24.07 -12.74 -0.36
N ILE A 220 -23.74 -12.97 -1.62
CA ILE A 220 -24.73 -13.17 -2.71
C ILE A 220 -25.59 -14.42 -2.46
N ALA A 221 -24.97 -15.48 -1.95
CA ALA A 221 -25.64 -16.73 -1.58
C ALA A 221 -26.49 -16.64 -0.29
N GLY A 222 -26.41 -15.50 0.43
CA GLY A 222 -27.14 -15.30 1.68
C GLY A 222 -26.50 -15.91 2.92
N GLN A 223 -25.31 -16.50 2.81
CA GLN A 223 -24.59 -17.14 3.94
C GLN A 223 -24.11 -16.11 4.97
N ASN A 224 -23.72 -14.91 4.51
CA ASN A 224 -23.27 -13.78 5.33
C ASN A 224 -24.12 -12.52 5.09
N ALA A 225 -25.40 -12.68 4.82
CA ALA A 225 -26.29 -11.58 4.42
C ALA A 225 -26.42 -10.45 5.47
N ALA A 226 -26.10 -10.72 6.73
CA ALA A 226 -26.08 -9.73 7.79
C ALA A 226 -24.86 -8.81 7.72
N THR A 227 -23.72 -9.28 7.20
CA THR A 227 -22.47 -8.51 7.11
C THR A 227 -22.51 -7.58 5.90
N THR A 228 -22.67 -6.29 6.12
CA THR A 228 -22.82 -5.29 5.06
C THR A 228 -21.49 -4.71 4.57
N ALA A 229 -20.45 -4.79 5.40
CA ALA A 229 -19.09 -4.38 5.02
C ALA A 229 -18.04 -5.23 5.71
N VAL A 230 -16.96 -5.57 4.98
CA VAL A 230 -15.76 -6.22 5.52
C VAL A 230 -14.56 -5.32 5.25
N LEU A 231 -13.98 -4.80 6.33
CA LEU A 231 -12.84 -3.88 6.30
C LEU A 231 -11.57 -4.65 6.67
N ARG A 232 -10.51 -4.45 5.89
CA ARG A 232 -9.21 -5.12 6.09
C ARG A 232 -8.12 -4.08 6.20
N PHE A 233 -7.36 -4.09 7.30
CA PHE A 233 -6.31 -3.13 7.60
C PHE A 233 -4.95 -3.83 7.60
N GLY A 234 -4.18 -3.60 6.56
CA GLY A 234 -2.89 -4.23 6.31
C GLY A 234 -1.77 -3.22 6.06
N HIS A 235 -1.04 -3.42 4.99
CA HIS A 235 0.20 -2.73 4.68
C HIS A 235 0.31 -2.44 3.18
N ALA A 236 1.17 -1.49 2.80
CA ALA A 236 1.54 -1.24 1.40
C ALA A 236 2.07 -2.53 0.74
N GLU A 237 2.82 -3.33 1.52
CA GLU A 237 3.35 -4.64 1.17
C GLU A 237 2.28 -5.71 0.89
N THR A 238 1.02 -5.42 1.20
CA THR A 238 -0.15 -6.25 0.87
C THR A 238 -0.89 -5.67 -0.34
N LEU A 239 -1.01 -4.34 -0.40
CA LEU A 239 -1.74 -3.66 -1.49
C LEU A 239 -0.99 -3.69 -2.81
N MET A 240 0.32 -3.43 -2.83
CA MET A 240 1.10 -3.47 -4.08
C MET A 240 1.02 -4.84 -4.77
N PRO A 241 1.26 -5.98 -4.06
CA PRO A 241 1.04 -7.31 -4.63
C PRO A 241 -0.37 -7.52 -5.17
N LEU A 242 -1.40 -7.14 -4.40
CA LEU A 242 -2.79 -7.29 -4.81
C LEU A 242 -3.11 -6.52 -6.10
N LEU A 243 -2.71 -5.25 -6.17
CA LEU A 243 -2.92 -4.39 -7.33
C LEU A 243 -2.17 -4.91 -8.57
N SER A 244 -0.95 -5.42 -8.36
CA SER A 244 -0.12 -6.02 -9.40
C SER A 244 -0.69 -7.35 -9.89
N LEU A 245 -1.13 -8.24 -8.99
CA LEU A 245 -1.75 -9.53 -9.34
C LEU A 245 -3.02 -9.33 -10.14
N LEU A 246 -3.87 -8.39 -9.70
CA LEU A 246 -5.11 -8.03 -10.41
C LEU A 246 -4.86 -7.16 -11.65
N LYS A 247 -3.62 -6.85 -12.00
CA LYS A 247 -3.22 -6.05 -13.17
C LYS A 247 -4.01 -4.75 -13.29
N ILE A 248 -4.30 -4.11 -12.16
CA ILE A 248 -5.05 -2.84 -12.13
C ILE A 248 -4.30 -1.80 -12.99
N PRO A 249 -4.99 -1.11 -13.92
CA PRO A 249 -4.37 -0.09 -14.75
C PRO A 249 -3.62 0.97 -13.94
N GLY A 250 -2.36 1.24 -14.34
CA GLY A 250 -1.44 2.12 -13.60
C GLY A 250 -0.68 1.45 -12.46
N CYS A 251 -1.09 0.25 -12.01
CA CYS A 251 -0.44 -0.49 -10.93
C CYS A 251 0.34 -1.73 -11.41
N TYR A 252 0.21 -2.06 -12.68
CA TYR A 252 0.89 -3.19 -13.32
C TYR A 252 1.69 -2.69 -14.53
N TYR A 253 2.98 -2.99 -14.51
CA TYR A 253 3.91 -2.64 -15.58
C TYR A 253 4.98 -3.72 -15.70
N LEU A 254 5.27 -4.17 -16.92
CA LEU A 254 6.36 -5.12 -17.19
C LEU A 254 7.36 -4.48 -18.13
N THR A 255 8.63 -4.55 -17.76
CA THR A 255 9.75 -4.05 -18.56
C THR A 255 11.04 -4.81 -18.25
N ASN A 256 11.93 -4.90 -19.24
CA ASN A 256 13.32 -5.29 -19.05
C ASN A 256 14.25 -4.06 -18.91
N TYR A 257 13.70 -2.84 -19.03
CA TYR A 257 14.42 -1.58 -18.91
C TYR A 257 14.11 -0.94 -17.56
N PHE A 258 14.76 -1.45 -16.50
CA PHE A 258 14.46 -1.09 -15.11
C PHE A 258 14.76 0.37 -14.77
N ASP A 259 15.64 1.03 -15.51
CA ASP A 259 15.93 2.45 -15.42
C ASP A 259 14.76 3.36 -15.86
N THR A 260 13.79 2.81 -16.61
CA THR A 260 12.59 3.53 -17.06
C THR A 260 11.39 3.38 -16.13
N VAL A 261 11.47 2.54 -15.10
CA VAL A 261 10.33 2.23 -14.21
C VAL A 261 9.69 3.47 -13.65
N ALA A 262 10.47 4.45 -13.19
CA ALA A 262 9.97 5.69 -12.60
C ALA A 262 9.12 6.56 -13.56
N GLN A 263 9.15 6.28 -14.87
CA GLN A 263 8.34 6.97 -15.88
C GLN A 263 6.96 6.35 -16.07
N HIS A 264 6.74 5.11 -15.58
CA HIS A 264 5.56 4.31 -15.86
C HIS A 264 4.87 3.75 -14.63
N TRP A 265 5.60 3.60 -13.55
CA TRP A 265 5.10 3.09 -12.27
C TRP A 265 5.70 3.89 -11.12
N CYS A 266 4.84 4.51 -10.34
CA CYS A 266 5.21 5.37 -9.22
C CYS A 266 4.55 4.86 -7.94
N ASP A 267 5.34 4.51 -6.95
CA ASP A 267 4.87 3.97 -5.67
C ASP A 267 3.86 4.88 -4.97
N PHE A 268 4.06 6.20 -5.04
CA PHE A 268 3.18 7.20 -4.43
C PHE A 268 1.84 7.37 -5.16
N ASP A 269 1.73 6.97 -6.44
CA ASP A 269 0.45 6.93 -7.16
C ASP A 269 -0.31 5.65 -6.87
N VAL A 270 0.40 4.53 -6.70
CA VAL A 270 -0.15 3.20 -6.44
C VAL A 270 -0.60 3.09 -4.98
N VAL A 271 0.28 3.40 -4.04
CA VAL A 271 0.02 3.29 -2.59
C VAL A 271 0.51 4.53 -1.83
N PRO A 272 -0.16 5.68 -1.99
CA PRO A 272 0.09 6.85 -1.15
C PRO A 272 -0.16 6.53 0.33
N MET A 273 0.16 7.48 1.23
CA MET A 273 -0.25 7.36 2.63
C MET A 273 -1.76 7.17 2.73
N ALA A 274 -2.20 6.30 3.64
CA ALA A 274 -3.60 5.90 3.80
C ALA A 274 -4.25 5.29 2.54
N ALA A 275 -3.44 4.71 1.63
CA ALA A 275 -3.93 4.04 0.43
C ALA A 275 -4.99 2.99 0.76
N ASN A 276 -6.01 2.92 -0.10
CA ASN A 276 -7.07 1.94 0.06
C ASN A 276 -7.59 1.45 -1.29
N ILE A 277 -8.12 0.21 -1.29
CA ILE A 277 -8.90 -0.34 -2.39
C ILE A 277 -10.26 -0.74 -1.87
N GLN A 278 -11.32 -0.41 -2.61
CA GLN A 278 -12.69 -0.70 -2.25
C GLN A 278 -13.34 -1.54 -3.37
N PHE A 279 -13.95 -2.65 -2.98
CA PHE A 279 -14.78 -3.49 -3.83
C PHE A 279 -16.25 -3.25 -3.45
N VAL A 280 -16.97 -2.51 -4.27
CA VAL A 280 -18.32 -2.06 -3.95
C VAL A 280 -19.32 -2.87 -4.75
N LEU A 281 -20.13 -3.67 -4.05
CA LEU A 281 -21.15 -4.52 -4.66
C LEU A 281 -22.50 -3.80 -4.74
N PHE A 282 -23.09 -3.79 -5.92
CA PHE A 282 -24.40 -3.22 -6.22
C PHE A 282 -25.36 -4.31 -6.65
N LYS A 283 -26.61 -4.20 -6.20
CA LYS A 283 -27.72 -5.03 -6.69
C LYS A 283 -28.66 -4.19 -7.55
N ALA A 284 -28.84 -4.56 -8.80
CA ALA A 284 -29.72 -3.87 -9.70
C ALA A 284 -31.19 -4.09 -9.27
N LYS A 285 -31.93 -3.02 -9.01
CA LYS A 285 -33.33 -3.06 -8.49
C LYS A 285 -34.26 -3.86 -9.36
N ARG A 286 -34.16 -3.75 -10.71
CA ARG A 286 -35.09 -4.40 -11.65
C ARG A 286 -34.75 -5.87 -11.92
N SER A 287 -33.47 -6.18 -12.12
CA SER A 287 -33.03 -7.53 -12.53
C SER A 287 -32.58 -8.42 -11.38
N GLY A 288 -32.31 -7.84 -10.19
CA GLY A 288 -31.72 -8.55 -9.08
C GLY A 288 -30.24 -8.94 -9.29
N ARG A 289 -29.65 -8.62 -10.45
CA ARG A 289 -28.26 -8.95 -10.78
C ARG A 289 -27.30 -8.12 -9.97
N TYR A 290 -26.14 -8.73 -9.66
CA TYR A 290 -25.07 -8.07 -8.91
C TYR A 290 -23.99 -7.53 -9.86
N TYR A 291 -23.48 -6.37 -9.50
CA TYR A 291 -22.41 -5.65 -10.20
C TYR A 291 -21.37 -5.18 -9.18
N MET A 292 -20.12 -5.07 -9.60
CA MET A 292 -19.03 -4.58 -8.76
C MET A 292 -18.34 -3.39 -9.40
N ARG A 293 -18.00 -2.42 -8.56
CA ARG A 293 -17.10 -1.33 -8.87
C ARG A 293 -15.86 -1.45 -7.97
N ILE A 294 -14.69 -1.30 -8.58
CA ILE A 294 -13.42 -1.24 -7.86
C ILE A 294 -12.98 0.21 -7.79
N GLU A 295 -12.59 0.66 -6.61
CA GLU A 295 -12.06 2.00 -6.38
C GLU A 295 -10.68 1.91 -5.75
N LEU A 296 -9.70 2.54 -6.36
CA LEU A 296 -8.35 2.71 -5.80
C LEU A 296 -8.20 4.14 -5.30
N ASN A 297 -7.83 4.29 -4.03
CA ASN A 297 -7.71 5.59 -3.37
C ASN A 297 -8.97 6.46 -3.56
N GLU A 298 -10.14 5.81 -3.38
CA GLU A 298 -11.49 6.40 -3.48
C GLU A 298 -11.88 6.88 -4.90
N ARG A 299 -11.17 6.43 -5.93
CA ARG A 299 -11.49 6.72 -7.35
C ARG A 299 -11.81 5.44 -8.10
N PRO A 300 -12.91 5.40 -8.85
CA PRO A 300 -13.23 4.23 -9.69
C PRO A 300 -12.09 3.93 -10.67
N VAL A 301 -11.73 2.65 -10.77
CA VAL A 301 -10.74 2.17 -11.72
C VAL A 301 -11.35 1.18 -12.69
N GLN A 302 -10.76 1.10 -13.88
CA GLN A 302 -11.11 0.08 -14.87
C GLN A 302 -10.62 -1.29 -14.40
N LEU A 303 -11.35 -2.34 -14.77
CA LEU A 303 -10.92 -3.72 -14.50
C LEU A 303 -9.75 -4.11 -15.41
N ARG A 304 -9.78 -3.64 -16.66
CA ARG A 304 -8.72 -3.88 -17.66
C ARG A 304 -8.33 -2.57 -18.33
N LYS A 305 -7.08 -2.47 -18.71
CA LYS A 305 -6.59 -1.31 -19.48
C LYS A 305 -7.38 -1.18 -20.80
N GLY A 306 -7.98 -0.02 -21.01
CA GLY A 306 -8.75 0.29 -22.22
C GLY A 306 -10.25 -0.01 -22.12
N ASP A 307 -10.75 -0.52 -20.99
CA ASP A 307 -12.18 -0.63 -20.75
C ASP A 307 -12.85 0.77 -20.74
N ASN A 308 -14.11 0.83 -21.19
CA ASN A 308 -14.91 2.07 -21.10
C ASN A 308 -15.82 2.11 -19.86
N ALA A 309 -15.78 1.05 -19.05
CA ALA A 309 -16.62 0.90 -17.86
C ALA A 309 -15.80 0.91 -16.57
N THR A 310 -16.45 1.26 -15.47
CA THR A 310 -15.93 1.13 -14.10
C THR A 310 -16.86 0.33 -13.20
N ILE A 311 -17.98 -0.17 -13.75
CA ILE A 311 -18.94 -1.06 -13.08
C ILE A 311 -19.15 -2.26 -13.98
N TYR A 312 -18.99 -3.45 -13.44
CA TYR A 312 -19.00 -4.71 -14.19
C TYR A 312 -19.95 -5.72 -13.54
N PRO A 313 -20.59 -6.63 -14.31
CA PRO A 313 -21.31 -7.76 -13.73
C PRO A 313 -20.40 -8.56 -12.79
N TRP A 314 -20.91 -8.96 -11.61
CA TRP A 314 -20.11 -9.72 -10.65
C TRP A 314 -19.47 -10.98 -11.25
N GLY A 315 -20.20 -11.73 -12.03
CA GLY A 315 -19.68 -12.95 -12.68
C GLY A 315 -18.47 -12.68 -13.59
N GLU A 316 -18.35 -11.48 -14.17
CA GLU A 316 -17.19 -11.08 -14.96
C GLU A 316 -16.01 -10.74 -14.05
N VAL A 317 -16.24 -9.93 -13.01
CA VAL A 317 -15.19 -9.57 -12.03
C VAL A 317 -14.67 -10.80 -11.32
N ARG A 318 -15.58 -11.67 -10.87
CA ARG A 318 -15.24 -12.94 -10.22
C ARG A 318 -14.29 -13.79 -11.08
N ARG A 319 -14.66 -13.99 -12.34
CA ARG A 319 -13.82 -14.77 -13.28
C ARG A 319 -12.47 -14.09 -13.46
N TYR A 320 -12.45 -12.80 -13.72
CA TYR A 320 -11.21 -12.05 -13.90
C TYR A 320 -10.28 -12.18 -12.69
N MET A 321 -10.81 -11.97 -11.48
CA MET A 321 -10.02 -12.10 -10.24
C MET A 321 -9.48 -13.53 -10.06
N THR A 322 -10.30 -14.55 -10.31
CA THR A 322 -9.88 -15.95 -10.21
C THR A 322 -8.81 -16.30 -11.27
N ASP A 323 -8.98 -15.83 -12.51
CA ASP A 323 -8.02 -16.08 -13.60
C ASP A 323 -6.66 -15.38 -13.37
N CYS A 324 -6.62 -14.33 -12.54
CA CYS A 324 -5.37 -13.69 -12.13
C CYS A 324 -4.58 -14.52 -11.10
N VAL A 325 -5.24 -15.39 -10.35
CA VAL A 325 -4.59 -16.25 -9.35
C VAL A 325 -3.88 -17.41 -10.04
N PRO A 326 -2.59 -17.65 -9.77
CA PRO A 326 -1.86 -18.77 -10.36
C PRO A 326 -2.48 -20.14 -10.02
N ILE A 327 -2.44 -21.08 -10.95
CA ILE A 327 -3.04 -22.43 -10.81
C ILE A 327 -2.54 -23.15 -9.55
N TYR A 328 -1.28 -22.98 -9.19
CA TYR A 328 -0.68 -23.62 -7.99
C TYR A 328 -1.18 -23.01 -6.68
N ALA A 329 -1.89 -21.90 -6.72
CA ALA A 329 -2.46 -21.23 -5.54
C ALA A 329 -4.00 -21.35 -5.49
N GLN A 330 -4.62 -21.94 -6.52
CA GLN A 330 -6.04 -22.26 -6.55
C GLN A 330 -6.30 -23.59 -5.87
#